data_c1bcf738137a1eb3f4d2bf9470a0a9be
#
_entry.id   c1bcf738137a1eb3f4d2bf9470a0a9be
#
_cell.length_a   1.000
_cell.length_b   1.000
_cell.length_c   1.000
_cell.angle_alpha   90.00
_cell.angle_beta   90.00
_cell.angle_gamma   90.00
#
_symmetry.space_group_name_H-M   'P 1'
#
loop_
_entity.id
_entity.type
_entity.pdbx_description
1 polymer ?
#
loop_
_entity_poly.entity_id
_entity_poly.type
_entity_poly.pdbx_seq_one_letter_code
_entity_poly.pdbx_strand_id
1 'polypeptide(L)'
;KEGARVKNIANARNACIEQASSIEQFDRIVFIETDVLYKPKDAAAIIIHEADIVSGYTTNAMGQFYDAWATRKTSEETWWNHGIPSENIEVWSTFNGVCNYAAQPFQEGARFAGINPRTNDIDCDTTVICEVFRSMNYENIIMLPINIRHPPNTLKERLYYLKQRFLRRA
;
A
#
# COMPACT_ATOMS: atom_id res chain seq x y z
N LYS A 1 0.31 10.75 -19.35
CA LYS A 1 1.38 10.98 -18.34
C LYS A 1 1.24 10.02 -17.15
N GLU A 2 0.01 9.79 -16.68
CA GLU A 2 -0.25 8.93 -15.52
C GLU A 2 0.07 7.45 -15.78
N GLY A 3 -0.36 6.88 -16.89
CA GLY A 3 -0.06 5.49 -17.24
C GLY A 3 1.44 5.19 -17.37
N ALA A 4 2.25 6.16 -17.82
CA ALA A 4 3.70 6.00 -17.85
C ALA A 4 4.30 5.98 -16.44
N ARG A 5 3.77 6.80 -15.51
CA ARG A 5 4.20 6.80 -14.11
C ARG A 5 3.90 5.47 -13.44
N VAL A 6 2.67 4.99 -13.55
CA VAL A 6 2.25 3.71 -12.96
C VAL A 6 3.09 2.56 -13.51
N LYS A 7 3.29 2.51 -14.83
CA LYS A 7 4.14 1.49 -15.47
C LYS A 7 5.58 1.51 -14.93
N ASN A 8 6.16 2.70 -14.75
CA ASN A 8 7.52 2.82 -14.23
C ASN A 8 7.63 2.33 -12.79
N ILE A 9 6.64 2.62 -11.94
CA ILE A 9 6.60 2.14 -10.56
C ILE A 9 6.44 0.61 -10.53
N ALA A 10 5.53 0.06 -11.31
CA ALA A 10 5.34 -1.38 -11.45
C ALA A 10 6.64 -2.08 -11.89
N ASN A 11 7.32 -1.54 -12.91
CA ASN A 11 8.61 -2.08 -13.38
C ASN A 11 9.69 -2.04 -12.28
N ALA A 12 9.76 -0.95 -11.50
CA ALA A 12 10.73 -0.84 -10.41
C ALA A 12 10.47 -1.89 -9.31
N ARG A 13 9.20 -2.10 -8.93
CA ARG A 13 8.83 -3.14 -7.96
C ARG A 13 9.13 -4.54 -8.49
N ASN A 14 8.83 -4.81 -9.75
CA ASN A 14 9.17 -6.09 -10.38
C ASN A 14 10.67 -6.33 -10.43
N ALA A 15 11.47 -5.30 -10.74
CA ALA A 15 12.92 -5.41 -10.71
C ALA A 15 13.46 -5.77 -9.31
N CYS A 16 12.84 -5.25 -8.24
CA CYS A 16 13.20 -5.66 -6.87
C CYS A 16 12.91 -7.15 -6.64
N ILE A 17 11.77 -7.66 -7.14
CA ILE A 17 11.42 -9.08 -7.03
C ILE A 17 12.40 -9.95 -7.82
N GLU A 18 12.72 -9.57 -9.05
CA GLU A 18 13.59 -10.30 -9.96
C GLU A 18 15.06 -10.33 -9.49
N GLN A 19 15.50 -9.27 -8.81
CA GLN A 19 16.85 -9.17 -8.26
C GLN A 19 16.97 -9.79 -6.87
N ALA A 20 15.88 -10.13 -6.21
CA ALA A 20 15.92 -10.84 -4.95
C ALA A 20 16.46 -12.25 -5.17
N SER A 21 17.69 -12.51 -4.72
CA SER A 21 18.27 -13.84 -4.77
C SER A 21 17.44 -14.78 -3.89
N SER A 22 17.05 -15.92 -4.46
CA SER A 22 16.38 -16.99 -3.69
C SER A 22 15.01 -16.58 -3.11
N ILE A 23 14.18 -15.89 -3.91
CA ILE A 23 12.83 -15.54 -3.52
C ILE A 23 12.00 -16.75 -3.03
N GLU A 24 12.35 -17.94 -3.50
CA GLU A 24 11.74 -19.23 -3.14
C GLU A 24 11.97 -19.61 -1.66
N GLN A 25 12.92 -18.96 -0.99
CA GLN A 25 13.24 -19.23 0.42
C GLN A 25 12.43 -18.37 1.40
N PHE A 26 11.64 -17.43 0.91
CA PHE A 26 10.88 -16.52 1.74
C PHE A 26 9.39 -16.86 1.72
N ASP A 27 8.75 -16.77 2.87
CA ASP A 27 7.30 -16.90 3.02
C ASP A 27 6.58 -15.56 2.77
N ARG A 28 7.31 -14.45 2.94
CA ARG A 28 6.77 -13.09 2.87
C ARG A 28 7.67 -12.14 2.11
N ILE A 29 7.04 -11.19 1.41
CA ILE A 29 7.73 -10.07 0.75
C ILE A 29 7.13 -8.78 1.29
N VAL A 30 7.98 -7.87 1.77
CA VAL A 30 7.56 -6.58 2.30
C VAL A 30 8.07 -5.45 1.42
N PHE A 31 7.15 -4.64 0.94
CA PHE A 31 7.48 -3.38 0.29
C PHE A 31 7.32 -2.23 1.28
N ILE A 32 8.35 -1.40 1.41
CA ILE A 32 8.35 -0.19 2.22
C ILE A 32 8.76 0.98 1.33
N GLU A 33 7.88 1.98 1.21
CA GLU A 33 8.22 3.21 0.50
C GLU A 33 9.21 4.04 1.32
N THR A 34 10.16 4.66 0.63
CA THR A 34 11.25 5.41 1.26
C THR A 34 10.83 6.77 1.80
N ASP A 35 9.66 7.25 1.41
CA ASP A 35 9.10 8.55 1.77
C ASP A 35 7.96 8.49 2.81
N VAL A 36 7.84 7.38 3.54
CA VAL A 36 6.86 7.24 4.62
C VAL A 36 7.51 7.24 6.00
N LEU A 37 6.74 7.67 6.99
CA LEU A 37 7.12 7.68 8.40
C LEU A 37 6.29 6.64 9.16
N TYR A 38 6.94 5.70 9.81
CA TYR A 38 6.32 4.66 10.63
C TYR A 38 7.11 4.43 11.92
N LYS A 39 6.48 3.81 12.90
CA LYS A 39 7.18 3.33 14.09
C LYS A 39 7.62 1.88 13.85
N PRO A 40 8.81 1.46 14.29
CA PRO A 40 9.28 0.08 14.10
C PRO A 40 8.31 -0.99 14.57
N LYS A 41 7.64 -0.77 15.71
CA LYS A 41 6.63 -1.69 16.24
C LYS A 41 5.40 -1.84 15.32
N ASP A 42 5.02 -0.74 14.63
CA ASP A 42 3.87 -0.72 13.74
C ASP A 42 4.19 -1.47 12.44
N ALA A 43 5.41 -1.27 11.90
CA ALA A 43 5.89 -2.06 10.77
C ALA A 43 6.02 -3.55 11.13
N ALA A 44 6.54 -3.88 12.31
CA ALA A 44 6.62 -5.26 12.77
C ALA A 44 5.25 -5.93 12.84
N ALA A 45 4.21 -5.24 13.33
CA ALA A 45 2.85 -5.78 13.38
C ALA A 45 2.27 -6.08 11.99
N ILE A 46 2.61 -5.26 10.97
CA ILE A 46 2.23 -5.53 9.57
C ILE A 46 3.00 -6.74 9.03
N ILE A 47 4.31 -6.83 9.33
CA ILE A 47 5.19 -7.88 8.80
C ILE A 47 4.83 -9.28 9.32
N ILE A 48 4.44 -9.40 10.57
CA ILE A 48 4.13 -10.70 11.20
C ILE A 48 2.69 -11.19 10.94
N HIS A 49 1.85 -10.39 10.29
CA HIS A 49 0.47 -10.76 10.03
C HIS A 49 0.36 -11.77 8.89
N GLU A 50 -0.49 -12.79 9.05
CA GLU A 50 -0.54 -13.97 8.17
C GLU A 50 -1.49 -13.85 6.95
N ALA A 51 -2.28 -12.76 6.83
CA ALA A 51 -3.14 -12.58 5.66
C ALA A 51 -2.32 -12.52 4.36
N ASP A 52 -2.93 -12.80 3.22
CA ASP A 52 -2.25 -12.85 1.91
C ASP A 52 -1.61 -11.50 1.55
N ILE A 53 -2.32 -10.41 1.82
CA ILE A 53 -1.80 -9.04 1.70
C ILE A 53 -2.21 -8.26 2.94
N VAL A 54 -1.26 -7.56 3.55
CA VAL A 54 -1.52 -6.74 4.75
C VAL A 54 -0.82 -5.40 4.64
N SER A 55 -1.55 -4.34 4.95
CA SER A 55 -0.97 -3.00 5.14
C SER A 55 -1.51 -2.32 6.39
N GLY A 56 -0.89 -1.20 6.79
CA GLY A 56 -1.56 -0.21 7.60
C GLY A 56 -2.47 0.68 6.76
N TYR A 57 -2.81 1.86 7.27
CA TYR A 57 -3.37 2.95 6.47
C TYR A 57 -2.43 4.15 6.48
N THR A 58 -2.50 4.98 5.42
CA THR A 58 -1.67 6.19 5.38
C THR A 58 -2.48 7.45 5.59
N THR A 59 -1.85 8.41 6.29
CA THR A 59 -2.38 9.78 6.39
C THR A 59 -1.38 10.79 5.86
N ASN A 60 -1.91 11.86 5.24
CA ASN A 60 -1.13 13.04 4.93
C ASN A 60 -0.80 13.85 6.20
N ALA A 61 -0.05 14.93 6.06
CA ALA A 61 0.32 15.80 7.18
C ALA A 61 -0.88 16.46 7.90
N MET A 62 -2.05 16.51 7.28
CA MET A 62 -3.29 17.04 7.85
C MET A 62 -4.13 15.96 8.56
N GLY A 63 -3.67 14.71 8.56
CA GLY A 63 -4.38 13.59 9.19
C GLY A 63 -5.51 12.99 8.34
N GLN A 64 -5.60 13.36 7.06
CA GLN A 64 -6.56 12.78 6.14
C GLN A 64 -6.00 11.50 5.52
N PHE A 65 -6.86 10.53 5.21
CA PHE A 65 -6.46 9.31 4.50
C PHE A 65 -5.79 9.69 3.17
N TYR A 66 -4.62 9.13 2.90
CA TYR A 66 -3.78 9.55 1.77
C TYR A 66 -3.94 8.67 0.55
N ASP A 67 -3.84 7.36 0.71
CA ASP A 67 -3.77 6.40 -0.41
C ASP A 67 -5.17 5.91 -0.86
N ALA A 68 -6.12 6.86 -0.96
CA ALA A 68 -7.51 6.55 -1.22
C ALA A 68 -7.78 5.98 -2.62
N TRP A 69 -6.88 6.19 -3.58
CA TRP A 69 -7.01 5.65 -4.94
C TRP A 69 -6.62 4.18 -5.02
N ALA A 70 -5.52 3.80 -4.36
CA ALA A 70 -5.03 2.43 -4.33
C ALA A 70 -5.80 1.53 -3.35
N THR A 71 -6.41 2.14 -2.32
CA THR A 71 -7.20 1.40 -1.34
C THR A 71 -8.65 1.33 -1.80
N ARG A 72 -9.19 0.12 -1.87
CA ARG A 72 -10.57 -0.13 -2.28
C ARG A 72 -11.28 -1.01 -1.28
N LYS A 73 -12.52 -0.66 -0.96
CA LYS A 73 -13.39 -1.48 -0.11
C LYS A 73 -13.95 -2.67 -0.88
N THR A 74 -14.39 -2.42 -2.09
CA THR A 74 -14.86 -3.42 -3.06
C THR A 74 -14.13 -3.22 -4.40
N SER A 75 -14.36 -4.07 -5.38
CA SER A 75 -13.79 -3.93 -6.72
C SER A 75 -14.06 -2.56 -7.37
N GLU A 76 -15.17 -1.90 -7.00
CA GLU A 76 -15.63 -0.65 -7.61
C GLU A 76 -15.50 0.55 -6.68
N GLU A 77 -15.39 0.34 -5.35
CA GLU A 77 -15.47 1.40 -4.36
C GLU A 77 -14.10 1.75 -3.79
N THR A 78 -13.56 2.91 -4.19
CA THR A 78 -12.33 3.48 -3.65
C THR A 78 -12.54 4.05 -2.24
N TRP A 79 -11.46 4.25 -1.47
CA TRP A 79 -11.51 4.68 -0.07
C TRP A 79 -11.84 6.17 0.14
N TRP A 80 -12.18 6.94 -0.91
CA TRP A 80 -12.37 8.39 -0.83
C TRP A 80 -13.40 8.84 0.20
N ASN A 81 -14.45 8.07 0.39
CA ASN A 81 -15.57 8.41 1.28
C ASN A 81 -15.53 7.65 2.63
N HIS A 82 -14.46 6.88 2.86
CA HIS A 82 -14.29 6.14 4.09
C HIS A 82 -13.35 6.88 5.05
N GLY A 83 -13.61 6.78 6.33
CA GLY A 83 -12.82 7.39 7.39
C GLY A 83 -11.53 6.61 7.68
N ILE A 84 -10.85 7.01 8.74
CA ILE A 84 -9.72 6.30 9.30
C ILE A 84 -10.20 5.00 9.95
N PRO A 85 -9.62 3.83 9.61
CA PRO A 85 -10.02 2.56 10.20
C PRO A 85 -9.71 2.51 11.70
N SER A 86 -10.63 1.99 12.50
CA SER A 86 -10.47 1.76 13.95
C SER A 86 -10.25 0.29 14.32
N GLU A 87 -10.42 -0.61 13.35
CA GLU A 87 -10.27 -2.06 13.48
C GLU A 87 -9.66 -2.66 12.21
N ASN A 88 -9.33 -3.93 12.22
CA ASN A 88 -8.89 -4.64 11.03
C ASN A 88 -10.05 -4.71 10.04
N ILE A 89 -9.80 -4.32 8.80
CA ILE A 89 -10.82 -4.29 7.76
C ILE A 89 -10.36 -5.14 6.58
N GLU A 90 -11.20 -6.06 6.16
CA GLU A 90 -11.05 -6.72 4.88
C GLU A 90 -11.33 -5.72 3.76
N VAL A 91 -10.45 -5.66 2.77
CA VAL A 91 -10.49 -4.72 1.66
C VAL A 91 -10.26 -5.41 0.33
N TRP A 92 -10.69 -4.78 -0.75
CA TRP A 92 -10.42 -5.30 -2.09
C TRP A 92 -8.95 -5.11 -2.48
N SER A 93 -8.39 -3.96 -2.18
CA SER A 93 -6.97 -3.65 -2.42
C SER A 93 -6.42 -2.69 -1.37
N THR A 94 -5.13 -2.79 -1.10
CA THR A 94 -4.40 -1.89 -0.19
C THR A 94 -2.91 -1.90 -0.49
N PHE A 95 -2.20 -0.83 -0.07
CA PHE A 95 -0.74 -0.77 -0.05
C PHE A 95 -0.23 0.13 1.09
N ASN A 96 -0.62 1.40 1.10
CA ASN A 96 -0.42 2.34 2.19
C ASN A 96 1.05 2.50 2.64
N GLY A 97 1.99 2.44 1.71
CA GLY A 97 3.41 2.72 1.93
C GLY A 97 4.22 1.65 2.68
N VAL A 98 3.56 0.77 3.46
CA VAL A 98 4.13 -0.44 4.07
C VAL A 98 3.15 -1.57 3.84
N CYS A 99 3.54 -2.53 3.02
CA CYS A 99 2.67 -3.64 2.66
C CYS A 99 3.44 -4.96 2.68
N ASN A 100 2.86 -5.95 3.33
CA ASN A 100 3.36 -7.29 3.45
C ASN A 100 2.51 -8.23 2.58
N TYR A 101 3.14 -9.04 1.77
CA TYR A 101 2.54 -9.96 0.80
C TYR A 101 2.97 -11.39 1.10
N ALA A 102 2.12 -12.37 0.89
CA ALA A 102 2.53 -13.76 0.73
C ALA A 102 3.53 -13.86 -0.44
N ALA A 103 4.63 -14.59 -0.27
CA ALA A 103 5.67 -14.70 -1.30
C ALA A 103 5.26 -15.64 -2.43
N GLN A 104 4.47 -16.65 -2.13
CA GLN A 104 4.11 -17.71 -3.08
C GLN A 104 3.50 -17.19 -4.40
N PRO A 105 2.55 -16.24 -4.44
CA PRO A 105 2.06 -15.71 -5.72
C PRO A 105 3.16 -15.11 -6.59
N PHE A 106 4.14 -14.43 -6.00
CA PHE A 106 5.27 -13.89 -6.75
C PHE A 106 6.20 -14.99 -7.28
N GLN A 107 6.39 -16.07 -6.53
CA GLN A 107 7.12 -17.28 -6.96
C GLN A 107 6.41 -17.96 -8.12
N GLU A 108 5.06 -17.93 -8.14
CA GLU A 108 4.20 -18.45 -9.18
C GLU A 108 4.02 -17.49 -10.38
N GLY A 109 4.68 -16.33 -10.36
CA GLY A 109 4.73 -15.41 -11.49
C GLY A 109 3.87 -14.15 -11.37
N ALA A 110 3.22 -13.88 -10.22
CA ALA A 110 2.54 -12.61 -10.01
C ALA A 110 3.51 -11.42 -10.18
N ARG A 111 3.05 -10.37 -10.87
CA ARG A 111 3.83 -9.16 -11.11
C ARG A 111 2.95 -7.91 -11.01
N PHE A 112 3.56 -6.82 -10.54
CA PHE A 112 2.93 -5.52 -10.62
C PHE A 112 2.73 -5.09 -12.07
N ALA A 113 1.61 -4.44 -12.37
CA ALA A 113 1.31 -3.92 -13.70
C ALA A 113 0.52 -2.61 -13.59
N GLY A 114 0.42 -1.88 -14.68
CA GLY A 114 -0.35 -0.63 -14.76
C GLY A 114 -1.68 -0.79 -15.49
N ILE A 115 -2.02 -2.00 -15.93
CA ILE A 115 -3.31 -2.34 -16.56
C ILE A 115 -4.01 -3.34 -15.65
N ASN A 116 -5.20 -3.00 -15.23
CA ASN A 116 -6.02 -3.87 -14.39
C ASN A 116 -6.56 -5.02 -15.25
N PRO A 117 -6.28 -6.30 -14.91
CA PRO A 117 -6.70 -7.43 -15.72
C PRO A 117 -8.21 -7.63 -15.76
N ARG A 118 -8.95 -7.11 -14.75
CA ARG A 118 -10.41 -7.21 -14.68
C ARG A 118 -11.12 -6.19 -15.59
N THR A 119 -10.62 -4.95 -15.65
CA THR A 119 -11.26 -3.85 -16.39
C THR A 119 -10.60 -3.53 -17.73
N ASN A 120 -9.36 -3.98 -17.92
CA ASN A 120 -8.49 -3.63 -19.05
C ASN A 120 -8.17 -2.13 -19.16
N ASP A 121 -8.29 -1.38 -18.05
CA ASP A 121 -7.98 0.03 -17.95
C ASP A 121 -6.69 0.28 -17.17
N ILE A 122 -6.14 1.50 -17.30
CA ILE A 122 -5.03 1.97 -16.46
C ILE A 122 -5.51 2.07 -15.01
N ASP A 123 -4.76 1.43 -14.10
CA ASP A 123 -5.05 1.45 -12.68
C ASP A 123 -3.77 1.56 -11.85
N CYS A 124 -3.93 1.79 -10.54
CA CYS A 124 -2.80 1.77 -9.61
C CYS A 124 -2.15 0.39 -9.60
N ASP A 125 -0.84 0.33 -9.75
CA ASP A 125 -0.09 -0.92 -9.79
C ASP A 125 -0.28 -1.77 -8.52
N THR A 126 -0.50 -1.14 -7.38
CA THR A 126 -0.79 -1.80 -6.10
C THR A 126 -2.24 -2.31 -6.00
N THR A 127 -3.18 -1.73 -6.74
CA THR A 127 -4.51 -2.32 -6.94
C THR A 127 -4.42 -3.52 -7.88
N VAL A 128 -3.67 -3.38 -8.97
CA VAL A 128 -3.50 -4.45 -9.97
C VAL A 128 -2.88 -5.70 -9.36
N ILE A 129 -1.87 -5.58 -8.50
CA ILE A 129 -1.28 -6.78 -7.86
C ILE A 129 -2.30 -7.48 -6.93
N CYS A 130 -3.20 -6.74 -6.26
CA CYS A 130 -4.28 -7.34 -5.48
C CYS A 130 -5.26 -8.13 -6.36
N GLU A 131 -5.60 -7.61 -7.56
CA GLU A 131 -6.41 -8.34 -8.54
C GLU A 131 -5.71 -9.63 -9.03
N VAL A 132 -4.38 -9.56 -9.27
CA VAL A 132 -3.60 -10.75 -9.64
C VAL A 132 -3.62 -11.78 -8.53
N PHE A 133 -3.39 -11.39 -7.27
CA PHE A 133 -3.47 -12.29 -6.12
C PHE A 133 -4.83 -12.97 -6.03
N ARG A 134 -5.93 -12.22 -6.17
CA ARG A 134 -7.29 -12.78 -6.19
C ARG A 134 -7.50 -13.79 -7.31
N SER A 135 -6.97 -13.54 -8.50
CA SER A 135 -7.04 -14.48 -9.63
C SER A 135 -6.30 -15.79 -9.38
N MET A 136 -5.41 -15.81 -8.38
CA MET A 136 -4.64 -16.96 -7.93
C MET A 136 -5.20 -17.57 -6.62
N ASN A 137 -6.41 -17.16 -6.19
CA ASN A 137 -7.09 -17.57 -4.94
C ASN A 137 -6.43 -17.10 -3.63
N TYR A 138 -5.66 -16.00 -3.66
CA TYR A 138 -5.15 -15.30 -2.49
C TYR A 138 -6.01 -14.07 -2.23
N GLU A 139 -7.08 -14.24 -1.45
CA GLU A 139 -8.15 -13.23 -1.30
C GLU A 139 -8.20 -12.55 0.06
N ASN A 140 -7.44 -13.06 1.05
CA ASN A 140 -7.40 -12.49 2.39
C ASN A 140 -6.53 -11.23 2.42
N ILE A 141 -7.15 -10.08 2.11
CA ILE A 141 -6.48 -8.77 2.03
C ILE A 141 -6.97 -7.89 3.17
N ILE A 142 -6.08 -7.51 4.09
CA ILE A 142 -6.41 -6.82 5.33
C ILE A 142 -5.72 -5.47 5.43
N MET A 143 -6.47 -4.44 5.79
CA MET A 143 -5.94 -3.16 6.23
C MET A 143 -6.07 -3.06 7.76
N LEU A 144 -4.93 -2.90 8.44
CA LEU A 144 -4.86 -2.77 9.89
C LEU A 144 -5.07 -1.31 10.33
N PRO A 145 -5.58 -1.05 11.55
CA PRO A 145 -5.72 0.30 12.11
C PRO A 145 -4.37 0.87 12.58
N ILE A 146 -3.35 0.71 11.75
CA ILE A 146 -1.97 1.16 11.98
C ILE A 146 -1.66 2.33 11.05
N ASN A 147 -1.34 3.48 11.63
CA ASN A 147 -1.10 4.70 10.86
C ASN A 147 0.35 4.78 10.36
N ILE A 148 0.49 4.71 9.05
CA ILE A 148 1.71 5.08 8.31
C ILE A 148 1.52 6.52 7.81
N ARG A 149 2.51 7.38 7.92
CA ARG A 149 2.36 8.80 7.64
C ARG A 149 3.20 9.23 6.44
N HIS A 150 2.59 9.92 5.49
CA HIS A 150 3.34 10.67 4.51
C HIS A 150 3.86 11.99 5.09
N PRO A 151 5.12 12.34 4.86
CA PRO A 151 5.64 13.66 5.21
C PRO A 151 4.93 14.75 4.37
N PRO A 152 4.94 16.02 4.83
CA PRO A 152 4.33 17.10 4.07
C PRO A 152 5.09 17.35 2.77
N ASN A 153 4.41 17.17 1.62
CA ASN A 153 4.95 17.35 0.27
C ASN A 153 4.48 18.64 -0.43
N THR A 154 3.47 19.31 0.10
CA THR A 154 3.03 20.60 -0.40
C THR A 154 3.40 21.73 0.56
N LEU A 155 3.50 22.97 0.04
CA LEU A 155 3.74 24.14 0.90
C LEU A 155 2.62 24.30 1.95
N LYS A 156 1.37 24.04 1.57
CA LYS A 156 0.21 24.09 2.48
C LYS A 156 0.36 23.10 3.63
N GLU A 157 0.75 21.87 3.33
CA GLU A 157 0.97 20.83 4.34
C GLU A 157 2.15 21.15 5.25
N ARG A 158 3.24 21.70 4.68
CA ARG A 158 4.41 22.13 5.47
C ARG A 158 4.04 23.24 6.44
N LEU A 159 3.30 24.24 6.02
CA LEU A 159 2.82 25.34 6.87
C LEU A 159 1.86 24.81 7.95
N TYR A 160 0.94 23.93 7.60
CA TYR A 160 0.03 23.29 8.56
C TYR A 160 0.82 22.49 9.62
N TYR A 161 1.79 21.68 9.19
CA TYR A 161 2.63 20.88 10.07
C TYR A 161 3.45 21.75 11.04
N LEU A 162 4.05 22.84 10.55
CA LEU A 162 4.77 23.81 11.38
C LEU A 162 3.86 24.43 12.42
N LYS A 163 2.66 24.89 12.02
CA LYS A 163 1.66 25.46 12.94
C LYS A 163 1.30 24.47 14.06
N GLN A 164 1.03 23.21 13.74
CA GLN A 164 0.71 22.19 14.74
C GLN A 164 1.89 21.90 15.68
N ARG A 165 3.12 21.93 15.20
CA ARG A 165 4.32 21.73 16.00
C ARG A 165 4.53 22.88 17.01
N PHE A 166 4.21 24.11 16.65
CA PHE A 166 4.25 25.25 17.56
C PHE A 166 3.17 25.15 18.63
N LEU A 167 1.93 24.82 18.26
CA LEU A 167 0.83 24.71 19.20
C LEU A 167 0.99 23.58 20.25
N ARG A 168 1.74 22.54 19.93
CA ARG A 168 2.02 21.43 20.87
C ARG A 168 3.17 21.72 21.84
N ARG A 169 3.90 22.79 21.65
CA ARG A 169 5.03 23.23 22.51
C ARG A 169 4.66 24.38 23.43
N ALA A 170 3.51 24.99 23.24
CA ALA A 170 2.90 25.98 24.11
C ALA A 170 1.93 25.31 25.08
#